data_faf555860834bf5f99fefb1ea628adad
#
_entry.id   faf555860834bf5f99fefb1ea628adad
#
_cell.length_a   1.000
_cell.length_b   1.000
_cell.length_c   1.000
_cell.angle_alpha   90.00
_cell.angle_beta   90.00
_cell.angle_gamma   90.00
#
_symmetry.space_group_name_H-M   'P 1'
#
loop_
_entity.id
_entity.type
_entity.pdbx_description
1 polymer ?
#
loop_
_entity_poly.entity_id
_entity_poly.type
_entity_poly.pdbx_seq_one_letter_code
_entity_poly.pdbx_strand_id
1 'polypeptide(L)'
;MFNIPIGNNNYFNALHTGFFFFSNIKFFIFHNNNINIYVYVGDFRANINQLMHPAIQSLKNSYLDILYLDTTYLGPEHLFPSQEIVINSVLDVLKYIIFEGKTVKEYNHLDKKKKLDNEYKGGLLRYFNNGGNDSIIAKYNDESISEPIKKGESSIRKRVLVLVGTYMIGKEKVFVAIAKYLKSKIYAGSKKMKILECLNDETISMLLTSDPDEASVHVLNMGQLSIDNVNDYYNKYKDKYDMIIAFRPTGWVFKPKKANKKQLQPDGKNIQEELNKLKLKPSYYNKNISIWGIPYSEHSSFLELENFIRVISSIAPIRNIQPTVNVGSFSKKNEESKKYWYWFDTWRNNPLII
;
A
#
# COMPACT_ATOMS: atom_id res chain seq x y z
N MET A 1 0.73 -26.14 -3.66
CA MET A 1 0.77 -26.84 -2.36
C MET A 1 2.12 -27.56 -2.30
N PHE A 2 2.90 -27.32 -1.28
CA PHE A 2 4.19 -27.98 -1.14
C PHE A 2 4.13 -28.93 0.06
N ASN A 3 4.41 -30.21 -0.16
CA ASN A 3 4.55 -31.20 0.91
C ASN A 3 6.00 -31.25 1.35
N ILE A 4 6.28 -30.75 2.55
CA ILE A 4 7.62 -30.82 3.14
C ILE A 4 7.61 -31.95 4.17
N PRO A 5 8.37 -33.03 4.00
CA PRO A 5 8.45 -34.11 4.98
C PRO A 5 9.17 -33.62 6.25
N ILE A 6 8.58 -33.88 7.40
CA ILE A 6 9.14 -33.57 8.72
C ILE A 6 9.29 -34.87 9.50
N GLY A 7 10.25 -35.75 9.16
CA GLY A 7 10.53 -36.99 9.88
C GLY A 7 9.30 -37.87 10.24
N ASN A 8 9.50 -39.18 10.34
CA ASN A 8 8.51 -40.16 10.82
C ASN A 8 7.08 -40.07 10.22
N ASN A 9 6.96 -40.07 8.88
CA ASN A 9 5.67 -40.06 8.15
C ASN A 9 4.78 -38.83 8.36
N ASN A 10 5.30 -37.73 8.89
CA ASN A 10 4.61 -36.47 9.00
C ASN A 10 4.94 -35.56 7.82
N TYR A 11 3.93 -34.94 7.22
CA TYR A 11 4.08 -34.03 6.11
C TYR A 11 3.64 -32.63 6.53
N PHE A 12 4.39 -31.65 6.07
CA PHE A 12 4.08 -30.25 6.20
C PHE A 12 3.42 -29.78 4.90
N ASN A 13 2.15 -29.45 4.97
CA ASN A 13 1.44 -28.86 3.84
C ASN A 13 1.55 -27.34 3.91
N ALA A 14 2.47 -26.74 3.17
CA ALA A 14 2.54 -25.31 3.02
C ALA A 14 1.79 -24.89 1.77
N LEU A 15 0.77 -24.07 1.94
CA LEU A 15 0.10 -23.40 0.85
C LEU A 15 0.57 -21.94 0.81
N HIS A 16 1.31 -21.61 -0.23
CA HIS A 16 1.62 -20.21 -0.51
C HIS A 16 0.46 -19.64 -1.32
N THR A 17 -0.28 -18.70 -0.75
CA THR A 17 -1.36 -18.02 -1.47
C THR A 17 -0.78 -16.96 -2.39
N GLY A 18 -0.19 -17.44 -3.46
CA GLY A 18 -0.08 -16.76 -4.71
C GLY A 18 0.87 -15.69 -5.01
N PHE A 19 1.24 -15.79 -6.20
CA PHE A 19 1.86 -14.83 -7.10
C PHE A 19 0.87 -13.74 -7.55
N PHE A 20 0.27 -13.01 -6.61
CA PHE A 20 -0.28 -11.71 -6.94
C PHE A 20 0.43 -10.71 -6.07
N PHE A 21 1.26 -9.88 -6.67
CA PHE A 21 1.92 -8.72 -6.09
C PHE A 21 1.52 -8.50 -4.62
N PHE A 22 2.40 -8.88 -3.67
CA PHE A 22 2.38 -8.41 -2.28
C PHE A 22 1.42 -9.04 -1.27
N SER A 23 1.13 -10.33 -1.29
CA SER A 23 0.59 -10.97 -0.08
C SER A 23 1.48 -12.08 0.43
N ASN A 24 2.25 -11.79 1.48
CA ASN A 24 3.10 -12.75 2.16
C ASN A 24 2.31 -13.62 3.17
N ILE A 25 1.10 -14.05 2.82
CA ILE A 25 0.36 -14.99 3.68
C ILE A 25 0.80 -16.41 3.36
N LYS A 26 1.35 -17.08 4.35
CA LYS A 26 1.73 -18.49 4.27
C LYS A 26 0.80 -19.29 5.16
N PHE A 27 0.19 -20.33 4.61
CA PHE A 27 -0.58 -21.29 5.37
C PHE A 27 0.28 -22.48 5.70
N PHE A 28 0.29 -22.84 6.96
CA PHE A 28 0.92 -24.05 7.44
C PHE A 28 -0.14 -24.92 8.11
N ILE A 29 -0.43 -26.07 7.54
CA ILE A 29 -1.31 -27.06 8.13
C ILE A 29 -0.40 -28.19 8.61
N PHE A 30 -0.30 -28.35 9.92
CA PHE A 30 0.43 -29.48 10.51
C PHE A 30 -0.53 -30.62 10.74
N HIS A 31 -0.21 -31.78 10.14
CA HIS A 31 -0.84 -33.04 10.43
C HIS A 31 0.06 -33.82 11.40
N ASN A 32 -0.25 -33.75 12.68
CA ASN A 32 0.00 -34.83 13.63
C ASN A 32 -1.35 -35.42 13.97
N ASN A 33 -1.46 -36.56 14.66
CA ASN A 33 -2.74 -37.21 15.04
C ASN A 33 -3.87 -36.25 15.48
N ASN A 34 -3.56 -34.99 15.70
CA ASN A 34 -4.46 -33.83 15.78
C ASN A 34 -4.13 -32.86 14.66
N ILE A 35 -5.11 -32.46 13.84
CA ILE A 35 -4.97 -31.45 12.80
C ILE A 35 -4.89 -30.08 13.45
N ASN A 36 -3.69 -29.47 13.47
CA ASN A 36 -3.52 -28.09 13.89
C ASN A 36 -3.40 -27.20 12.65
N ILE A 37 -4.12 -26.08 12.63
CA ILE A 37 -4.15 -25.13 11.53
C ILE A 37 -3.49 -23.84 11.97
N TYR A 38 -2.43 -23.46 11.26
CA TYR A 38 -1.71 -22.23 11.50
C TYR A 38 -1.77 -21.34 10.27
N VAL A 39 -2.05 -20.06 10.47
CA VAL A 39 -1.91 -19.03 9.43
C VAL A 39 -0.77 -18.12 9.83
N TYR A 40 0.22 -18.01 8.96
CA TYR A 40 1.35 -17.10 9.14
C TYR A 40 1.26 -15.97 8.13
N VAL A 41 1.19 -14.75 8.61
CA VAL A 41 1.34 -13.56 7.78
C VAL A 41 2.71 -12.94 8.06
N GLY A 42 3.53 -12.78 7.00
CA GLY A 42 4.73 -11.96 7.06
C GLY A 42 4.35 -10.49 7.00
N ASP A 43 5.26 -9.63 6.54
CA ASP A 43 4.92 -8.23 6.22
C ASP A 43 3.74 -8.24 5.25
N PHE A 44 2.59 -7.76 5.65
CA PHE A 44 1.40 -7.81 4.80
C PHE A 44 0.49 -6.60 4.95
N ARG A 45 -0.17 -6.29 3.85
CA ARG A 45 -1.29 -5.35 3.84
C ARG A 45 -2.59 -6.13 3.66
N ALA A 46 -3.44 -6.13 4.69
CA ALA A 46 -4.70 -6.85 4.68
C ALA A 46 -5.63 -6.33 3.57
N ASN A 47 -6.21 -7.26 2.81
CA ASN A 47 -7.21 -6.95 1.78
C ASN A 47 -8.22 -8.11 1.64
N ILE A 48 -9.36 -7.82 1.00
CA ILE A 48 -10.45 -8.79 0.88
C ILE A 48 -10.07 -10.01 0.05
N ASN A 49 -9.26 -9.85 -1.00
CA ASN A 49 -8.89 -10.96 -1.88
C ASN A 49 -8.13 -12.05 -1.14
N GLN A 50 -7.35 -11.66 -0.11
CA GLN A 50 -6.68 -12.63 0.76
C GLN A 50 -7.70 -13.46 1.55
N LEU A 51 -8.74 -12.82 2.08
CA LEU A 51 -9.80 -13.48 2.85
C LEU A 51 -10.72 -14.34 1.96
N MET A 52 -10.95 -13.92 0.71
CA MET A 52 -11.73 -14.65 -0.27
C MET A 52 -10.94 -15.77 -0.96
N HIS A 53 -9.65 -15.90 -0.70
CA HIS A 53 -8.82 -16.94 -1.29
C HIS A 53 -9.37 -18.34 -0.92
N PRO A 54 -9.47 -19.30 -1.88
CA PRO A 54 -10.03 -20.63 -1.64
C PRO A 54 -9.45 -21.34 -0.41
N ALA A 55 -8.15 -21.16 -0.14
CA ALA A 55 -7.50 -21.77 1.02
C ALA A 55 -7.97 -21.18 2.37
N ILE A 56 -8.34 -19.90 2.42
CA ILE A 56 -8.98 -19.31 3.61
C ILE A 56 -10.42 -19.82 3.71
N GLN A 57 -11.13 -19.82 2.59
CA GLN A 57 -12.52 -20.26 2.55
C GLN A 57 -12.68 -21.77 2.89
N SER A 58 -11.65 -22.58 2.62
CA SER A 58 -11.65 -24.00 3.02
C SER A 58 -11.56 -24.21 4.53
N LEU A 59 -11.23 -23.16 5.31
CA LEU A 59 -11.22 -23.20 6.77
C LEU A 59 -12.63 -23.08 7.38
N LYS A 60 -13.68 -22.87 6.58
CA LYS A 60 -15.07 -22.88 7.07
C LYS A 60 -15.36 -24.16 7.83
N ASN A 61 -16.01 -24.02 8.99
CA ASN A 61 -16.32 -25.12 9.92
C ASN A 61 -15.10 -25.76 10.61
N SER A 62 -13.94 -25.10 10.56
CA SER A 62 -12.72 -25.47 11.28
C SER A 62 -12.38 -24.42 12.32
N TYR A 63 -11.34 -24.69 13.12
CA TYR A 63 -10.74 -23.73 14.02
C TYR A 63 -9.35 -23.36 13.50
N LEU A 64 -9.00 -22.09 13.62
CA LEU A 64 -7.63 -21.65 13.43
C LEU A 64 -6.92 -21.67 14.79
N ASP A 65 -5.95 -22.57 14.94
CA ASP A 65 -5.26 -22.73 16.22
C ASP A 65 -4.38 -21.52 16.54
N ILE A 66 -3.57 -21.08 15.58
CA ILE A 66 -2.74 -19.88 15.77
C ILE A 66 -2.73 -19.03 14.48
N LEU A 67 -3.03 -17.75 14.65
CA LEU A 67 -2.76 -16.71 13.68
C LEU A 67 -1.46 -15.98 14.06
N TYR A 68 -0.38 -16.17 13.28
CA TYR A 68 0.83 -15.36 13.39
C TYR A 68 0.64 -14.07 12.61
N LEU A 69 0.59 -12.95 13.29
CA LEU A 69 0.15 -11.67 12.75
C LEU A 69 1.26 -10.63 12.73
N ASP A 70 1.42 -9.95 11.61
CA ASP A 70 2.22 -8.74 11.52
C ASP A 70 1.58 -7.60 12.33
N THR A 71 2.24 -7.21 13.39
CA THR A 71 1.77 -6.21 14.34
C THR A 71 2.55 -4.90 14.28
N THR A 72 3.18 -4.60 13.15
CA THR A 72 4.03 -3.40 12.95
C THR A 72 3.28 -2.12 13.31
N TYR A 73 2.00 -2.02 12.96
CA TYR A 73 1.14 -0.86 13.23
C TYR A 73 -0.07 -1.19 14.11
N LEU A 74 0.13 -2.07 15.08
CA LEU A 74 -0.89 -2.40 16.07
C LEU A 74 -0.99 -1.30 17.13
N GLY A 75 -1.74 -0.27 16.81
CA GLY A 75 -2.05 0.86 17.70
C GLY A 75 -3.02 1.83 17.05
N PRO A 76 -3.99 2.37 17.81
CA PRO A 76 -4.99 3.28 17.25
C PRO A 76 -4.42 4.58 16.69
N GLU A 77 -3.18 4.90 16.99
CA GLU A 77 -2.43 6.01 16.39
C GLU A 77 -1.98 5.75 14.95
N HIS A 78 -1.98 4.48 14.53
CA HIS A 78 -1.55 4.05 13.20
C HIS A 78 -2.74 3.92 12.23
N LEU A 79 -3.47 5.01 12.10
CA LEU A 79 -4.55 5.16 11.13
C LEU A 79 -3.98 5.87 9.91
N PHE A 80 -3.95 5.20 8.77
CA PHE A 80 -3.49 5.77 7.51
C PHE A 80 -4.31 5.24 6.33
N PRO A 81 -4.35 5.98 5.19
CA PRO A 81 -5.18 5.66 4.05
C PRO A 81 -4.81 4.33 3.41
N SER A 82 -5.75 3.73 2.67
CA SER A 82 -5.47 2.57 1.84
C SER A 82 -4.40 2.89 0.78
N GLN A 83 -3.71 1.85 0.30
CA GLN A 83 -2.71 2.02 -0.77
C GLN A 83 -3.31 2.68 -2.01
N GLU A 84 -4.55 2.35 -2.35
CA GLU A 84 -5.29 2.91 -3.48
C GLU A 84 -5.50 4.42 -3.33
N ILE A 85 -5.99 4.87 -2.18
CA ILE A 85 -6.20 6.31 -1.91
C ILE A 85 -4.88 7.07 -2.06
N VAL A 86 -3.78 6.50 -1.55
CA VAL A 86 -2.46 7.13 -1.67
C VAL A 86 -2.00 7.21 -3.12
N ILE A 87 -2.14 6.12 -3.88
CA ILE A 87 -1.77 6.09 -5.30
C ILE A 87 -2.61 7.11 -6.09
N ASN A 88 -3.92 7.13 -5.90
CA ASN A 88 -4.80 8.11 -6.56
C ASN A 88 -4.38 9.54 -6.24
N SER A 89 -4.04 9.83 -4.98
CA SER A 89 -3.55 11.16 -4.58
C SER A 89 -2.21 11.52 -5.24
N VAL A 90 -1.34 10.53 -5.49
CA VAL A 90 -0.10 10.72 -6.26
C VAL A 90 -0.41 11.06 -7.72
N LEU A 91 -1.33 10.31 -8.34
CA LEU A 91 -1.75 10.56 -9.72
C LEU A 91 -2.44 11.92 -9.87
N ASP A 92 -3.22 12.36 -8.88
CA ASP A 92 -3.82 13.71 -8.86
C ASP A 92 -2.76 14.81 -8.83
N VAL A 93 -1.68 14.64 -8.06
CA VAL A 93 -0.54 15.58 -8.07
C VAL A 93 0.08 15.65 -9.47
N LEU A 94 0.33 14.51 -10.10
CA LEU A 94 0.91 14.45 -11.43
C LEU A 94 -0.03 15.06 -12.48
N LYS A 95 -1.33 14.75 -12.40
CA LYS A 95 -2.35 15.35 -13.28
C LYS A 95 -2.29 16.87 -13.20
N TYR A 96 -2.32 17.43 -11.98
CA TYR A 96 -2.37 18.85 -11.75
C TYR A 96 -1.13 19.58 -12.27
N ILE A 97 0.07 19.02 -12.01
CA ILE A 97 1.33 19.66 -12.37
C ILE A 97 1.68 19.45 -13.85
N ILE A 98 1.51 18.22 -14.36
CA ILE A 98 1.99 17.85 -15.69
C ILE A 98 0.95 18.18 -16.79
N PHE A 99 -0.30 17.78 -16.55
CA PHE A 99 -1.34 17.87 -17.59
C PHE A 99 -2.12 19.19 -17.53
N GLU A 100 -2.36 19.73 -16.32
CA GLU A 100 -3.01 21.03 -16.16
C GLU A 100 -2.02 22.21 -16.14
N GLY A 101 -0.71 21.92 -16.19
CA GLY A 101 0.35 22.94 -16.25
C GLY A 101 0.49 23.85 -15.02
N LYS A 102 -0.15 23.45 -13.92
CA LYS A 102 -0.16 24.24 -12.69
C LYS A 102 1.14 24.14 -11.91
N THR A 103 1.36 25.08 -11.01
CA THR A 103 2.52 25.09 -10.13
C THR A 103 2.23 24.32 -8.83
N VAL A 104 3.30 23.85 -8.18
CA VAL A 104 3.22 23.26 -6.83
C VAL A 104 2.61 24.24 -5.82
N LYS A 105 2.89 25.54 -5.96
CA LYS A 105 2.32 26.58 -5.12
C LYS A 105 0.79 26.66 -5.27
N GLU A 106 0.28 26.65 -6.49
CA GLU A 106 -1.16 26.64 -6.78
C GLU A 106 -1.81 25.39 -6.24
N TYR A 107 -1.19 24.19 -6.43
CA TYR A 107 -1.68 22.94 -5.86
C TYR A 107 -1.85 23.02 -4.33
N ASN A 108 -0.88 23.61 -3.63
CA ASN A 108 -0.95 23.77 -2.17
C ASN A 108 -2.09 24.68 -1.71
N HIS A 109 -2.45 25.69 -2.52
CA HIS A 109 -3.53 26.64 -2.26
C HIS A 109 -4.90 26.15 -2.72
N LEU A 110 -5.00 24.99 -3.37
CA LEU A 110 -6.30 24.39 -3.68
C LEU A 110 -7.09 24.18 -2.40
N ASP A 111 -8.13 25.00 -2.23
CA ASP A 111 -9.01 24.88 -1.09
C ASP A 111 -9.69 23.50 -1.10
N LYS A 112 -9.84 22.94 0.10
CA LYS A 112 -10.56 21.69 0.36
C LYS A 112 -12.04 21.71 -0.09
N LYS A 113 -12.52 22.83 -0.63
CA LYS A 113 -13.90 23.04 -1.04
C LYS A 113 -14.27 22.54 -2.43
N LYS A 114 -13.33 22.33 -3.34
CA LYS A 114 -13.66 21.57 -4.54
C LYS A 114 -13.68 20.08 -4.13
N LYS A 115 -14.88 19.61 -3.79
CA LYS A 115 -15.20 18.19 -3.81
C LYS A 115 -14.67 17.65 -5.13
N LEU A 116 -13.64 16.83 -5.07
CA LEU A 116 -13.44 15.81 -6.09
C LEU A 116 -14.76 15.03 -6.06
N ASP A 117 -15.55 15.12 -7.13
CA ASP A 117 -16.82 14.40 -7.29
C ASP A 117 -16.60 12.89 -7.47
N ASN A 118 -15.73 12.34 -6.66
CA ASN A 118 -15.58 10.91 -6.48
C ASN A 118 -16.43 10.53 -5.27
N GLU A 119 -17.71 10.27 -5.52
CA GLU A 119 -18.59 9.60 -4.58
C GLU A 119 -18.04 8.22 -4.23
N TYR A 120 -17.12 8.17 -3.27
CA TYR A 120 -16.81 6.93 -2.58
C TYR A 120 -17.93 6.61 -1.61
N LYS A 121 -19.11 6.26 -2.16
CA LYS A 121 -20.22 5.68 -1.41
C LYS A 121 -19.95 4.19 -1.24
N GLY A 122 -19.47 3.78 -0.09
CA GLY A 122 -19.32 2.37 0.22
C GLY A 122 -18.84 2.13 1.63
N GLY A 123 -19.56 1.28 2.35
CA GLY A 123 -19.23 0.86 3.70
C GLY A 123 -17.95 0.01 3.79
N LEU A 124 -17.73 -0.60 4.96
CA LEU A 124 -16.55 -1.39 5.34
C LEU A 124 -16.09 -2.40 4.28
N LEU A 125 -17.03 -3.03 3.56
CA LEU A 125 -16.77 -3.97 2.46
C LEU A 125 -16.00 -3.33 1.31
N ARG A 126 -16.21 -2.04 1.02
CA ARG A 126 -15.46 -1.33 -0.02
C ARG A 126 -14.02 -1.02 0.37
N TYR A 127 -13.73 -0.94 1.65
CA TYR A 127 -12.35 -0.80 2.14
C TYR A 127 -11.50 -2.01 1.74
N PHE A 128 -12.12 -3.20 1.70
CA PHE A 128 -11.47 -4.43 1.26
C PHE A 128 -11.61 -4.71 -0.24
N ASN A 129 -12.69 -4.25 -0.90
CA ASN A 129 -12.99 -4.61 -2.30
C ASN A 129 -12.11 -3.91 -3.34
N ASN A 130 -11.39 -2.85 -2.99
CA ASN A 130 -10.54 -2.13 -3.92
C ASN A 130 -9.12 -2.71 -4.07
N GLY A 131 -8.93 -3.97 -3.70
CA GLY A 131 -7.63 -4.67 -3.80
C GLY A 131 -7.29 -5.25 -5.18
N GLY A 132 -8.15 -5.10 -6.18
CA GLY A 132 -7.86 -5.53 -7.55
C GLY A 132 -7.06 -4.47 -8.32
N ASN A 133 -5.87 -4.84 -8.81
CA ASN A 133 -5.00 -3.95 -9.59
C ASN A 133 -5.67 -3.36 -10.84
N ASP A 134 -6.73 -4.00 -11.34
CA ASP A 134 -7.36 -3.63 -12.61
C ASP A 134 -8.34 -2.45 -12.50
N SER A 135 -8.94 -2.22 -11.32
CA SER A 135 -9.93 -1.16 -11.14
C SER A 135 -9.32 0.24 -11.04
N ILE A 136 -8.10 0.37 -10.51
CA ILE A 136 -7.42 1.67 -10.38
C ILE A 136 -6.99 2.19 -11.74
N ILE A 137 -6.49 1.31 -12.59
CA ILE A 137 -5.93 1.65 -13.90
C ILE A 137 -7.03 1.79 -14.95
N ALA A 138 -8.10 0.99 -14.87
CA ALA A 138 -9.25 1.09 -15.76
C ALA A 138 -9.89 2.49 -15.69
N LYS A 139 -9.98 3.08 -14.50
CA LYS A 139 -10.56 4.42 -14.33
C LYS A 139 -9.74 5.56 -14.94
N TYR A 140 -8.43 5.36 -15.12
CA TYR A 140 -7.55 6.34 -15.77
C TYR A 140 -7.23 6.00 -17.21
N ASN A 141 -7.57 4.79 -17.67
CA ASN A 141 -7.38 4.36 -19.07
C ASN A 141 -8.62 4.61 -19.95
N ASP A 142 -9.82 4.75 -19.34
CA ASP A 142 -11.06 4.98 -20.08
C ASP A 142 -11.46 6.47 -20.00
N GLU A 143 -11.58 7.08 -21.16
CA GLU A 143 -12.29 8.30 -21.55
C GLU A 143 -11.72 9.67 -21.19
N SER A 144 -10.88 9.89 -20.19
CA SER A 144 -10.47 11.28 -19.86
C SER A 144 -9.22 11.79 -20.57
N ILE A 145 -8.51 10.93 -21.32
CA ILE A 145 -7.32 11.32 -22.11
C ILE A 145 -7.64 11.50 -23.60
N SER A 146 -8.84 11.09 -24.03
CA SER A 146 -9.28 11.17 -25.43
C SER A 146 -10.10 12.41 -25.79
N GLU A 147 -10.41 13.31 -24.84
CA GLU A 147 -10.92 14.61 -25.26
C GLU A 147 -9.82 15.39 -25.98
N PRO A 148 -10.02 15.78 -27.24
CA PRO A 148 -9.10 16.64 -27.93
C PRO A 148 -9.07 17.97 -27.16
N ILE A 149 -7.91 18.31 -26.60
CA ILE A 149 -7.62 19.61 -26.00
C ILE A 149 -8.16 20.65 -26.98
N LYS A 150 -9.12 21.47 -26.54
CA LYS A 150 -9.62 22.61 -27.33
C LYS A 150 -8.41 23.36 -27.85
N LYS A 151 -8.25 23.39 -29.17
CA LYS A 151 -7.23 24.18 -29.86
C LYS A 151 -7.38 25.63 -29.43
N GLY A 152 -6.49 26.09 -28.56
CA GLY A 152 -6.54 27.48 -28.12
C GLY A 152 -5.41 27.97 -27.23
N GLU A 153 -4.71 27.09 -26.52
CA GLU A 153 -3.53 27.51 -25.73
C GLU A 153 -2.42 26.47 -25.88
N SER A 154 -1.33 26.85 -26.52
CA SER A 154 -0.08 26.10 -26.58
C SER A 154 0.63 26.22 -25.23
N SER A 155 0.07 25.61 -24.18
CA SER A 155 0.81 25.43 -22.94
C SER A 155 1.90 24.39 -23.21
N ILE A 156 3.14 24.82 -23.30
CA ILE A 156 4.31 23.95 -23.40
C ILE A 156 4.25 23.00 -22.20
N ARG A 157 3.94 21.72 -22.46
CA ARG A 157 3.94 20.69 -21.42
C ARG A 157 5.34 20.60 -20.83
N LYS A 158 5.45 20.77 -19.52
CA LYS A 158 6.71 20.57 -18.82
C LYS A 158 7.19 19.15 -18.97
N ARG A 159 8.45 18.98 -19.34
CA ARG A 159 9.12 17.68 -19.35
C ARG A 159 9.47 17.33 -17.90
N VAL A 160 8.83 16.34 -17.33
CA VAL A 160 8.95 16.00 -15.92
C VAL A 160 9.59 14.65 -15.74
N LEU A 161 10.61 14.57 -14.88
CA LEU A 161 11.18 13.33 -14.38
C LEU A 161 10.59 13.02 -13.01
N VAL A 162 10.03 11.83 -12.86
CA VAL A 162 9.47 11.38 -11.59
C VAL A 162 10.45 10.43 -10.91
N LEU A 163 10.84 10.76 -9.68
CA LEU A 163 11.67 9.91 -8.84
C LEU A 163 10.80 9.22 -7.78
N VAL A 164 10.95 7.92 -7.62
CA VAL A 164 10.24 7.16 -6.57
C VAL A 164 11.25 6.47 -5.67
N GLY A 165 11.22 6.83 -4.39
CA GLY A 165 12.05 6.19 -3.38
C GLY A 165 11.51 4.81 -3.00
N THR A 166 12.38 3.80 -2.99
CA THR A 166 11.99 2.44 -2.59
C THR A 166 13.05 1.81 -1.69
N TYR A 167 12.66 0.74 -1.03
CA TYR A 167 13.60 -0.25 -0.48
C TYR A 167 13.93 -1.31 -1.55
N MET A 168 14.73 -2.29 -1.20
CA MET A 168 15.07 -3.37 -2.12
C MET A 168 13.82 -4.14 -2.58
N ILE A 169 12.86 -4.37 -1.68
CA ILE A 169 11.56 -4.99 -1.93
C ILE A 169 10.47 -4.03 -1.45
N GLY A 170 9.34 -4.00 -2.16
CA GLY A 170 8.18 -3.18 -1.84
C GLY A 170 8.11 -1.86 -2.60
N LYS A 171 6.95 -1.20 -2.54
CA LYS A 171 6.58 0.05 -3.19
C LYS A 171 6.37 -0.06 -4.71
N GLU A 172 6.37 -1.27 -5.27
CA GLU A 172 6.26 -1.50 -6.70
C GLU A 172 4.96 -0.93 -7.28
N LYS A 173 3.84 -1.07 -6.57
CA LYS A 173 2.54 -0.52 -7.00
C LYS A 173 2.59 0.98 -7.27
N VAL A 174 3.38 1.74 -6.50
CA VAL A 174 3.48 3.20 -6.64
C VAL A 174 4.13 3.56 -7.98
N PHE A 175 5.33 3.05 -8.24
CA PHE A 175 6.04 3.44 -9.48
C PHE A 175 5.45 2.79 -10.73
N VAL A 176 4.85 1.61 -10.62
CA VAL A 176 4.12 0.98 -11.73
C VAL A 176 2.88 1.80 -12.10
N ALA A 177 2.08 2.24 -11.11
CA ALA A 177 0.93 3.09 -11.37
C ALA A 177 1.33 4.42 -12.04
N ILE A 178 2.41 5.05 -11.56
CA ILE A 178 2.95 6.28 -12.15
C ILE A 178 3.40 6.04 -13.60
N ALA A 179 4.15 4.97 -13.84
CA ALA A 179 4.66 4.66 -15.18
C ALA A 179 3.53 4.38 -16.17
N LYS A 180 2.53 3.61 -15.79
CA LYS A 180 1.33 3.38 -16.60
C LYS A 180 0.58 4.69 -16.90
N TYR A 181 0.39 5.52 -15.89
CA TYR A 181 -0.29 6.81 -16.03
C TYR A 181 0.43 7.77 -16.98
N LEU A 182 1.77 7.82 -16.88
CA LEU A 182 2.61 8.66 -17.74
C LEU A 182 2.92 8.02 -19.10
N LYS A 183 2.51 6.76 -19.32
CA LYS A 183 2.88 5.93 -20.50
C LYS A 183 4.41 5.89 -20.70
N SER A 184 5.15 5.71 -19.60
CA SER A 184 6.61 5.74 -19.56
C SER A 184 7.19 4.39 -19.18
N LYS A 185 8.44 4.15 -19.57
CA LYS A 185 9.26 3.09 -19.00
C LYS A 185 9.67 3.45 -17.55
N ILE A 186 10.19 2.44 -16.85
CA ILE A 186 10.71 2.52 -15.49
C ILE A 186 12.19 2.18 -15.53
N TYR A 187 13.03 3.09 -15.11
CA TYR A 187 14.45 2.84 -14.87
C TYR A 187 14.70 2.55 -13.38
N ALA A 188 15.48 1.53 -13.11
CA ALA A 188 15.95 1.20 -11.76
C ALA A 188 17.40 0.74 -11.80
N GLY A 189 18.14 0.90 -10.70
CA GLY A 189 19.50 0.39 -10.59
C GLY A 189 19.56 -1.14 -10.70
N SER A 190 20.70 -1.67 -11.18
CA SER A 190 20.89 -3.09 -11.56
C SER A 190 20.45 -4.09 -10.48
N LYS A 191 20.67 -3.79 -9.20
CA LYS A 191 20.24 -4.66 -8.09
C LYS A 191 18.71 -4.73 -7.98
N LYS A 192 18.03 -3.58 -8.11
CA LYS A 192 16.56 -3.52 -8.05
C LYS A 192 15.95 -4.16 -9.30
N MET A 193 16.56 -3.97 -10.47
CA MET A 193 16.14 -4.59 -11.73
C MET A 193 16.09 -6.12 -11.61
N LYS A 194 17.15 -6.75 -11.12
CA LYS A 194 17.18 -8.21 -10.90
C LYS A 194 16.06 -8.71 -9.98
N ILE A 195 15.71 -7.94 -8.95
CA ILE A 195 14.59 -8.28 -8.06
C ILE A 195 13.25 -8.16 -8.78
N LEU A 196 13.07 -7.10 -9.57
CA LEU A 196 11.84 -6.89 -10.33
C LEU A 196 11.63 -7.97 -11.40
N GLU A 197 12.70 -8.43 -12.04
CA GLU A 197 12.69 -9.56 -12.99
C GLU A 197 12.27 -10.89 -12.31
N CYS A 198 12.67 -11.11 -11.04
CA CYS A 198 12.25 -12.29 -10.28
C CYS A 198 10.74 -12.32 -9.96
N LEU A 199 10.01 -11.22 -10.12
CA LEU A 199 8.57 -11.17 -9.88
C LEU A 199 7.76 -11.94 -10.94
N ASN A 200 8.36 -12.25 -12.09
CA ASN A 200 7.73 -12.93 -13.23
C ASN A 200 6.38 -12.28 -13.64
N ASP A 201 6.31 -10.96 -13.55
CA ASP A 201 5.14 -10.19 -13.96
C ASP A 201 5.39 -9.55 -15.31
N GLU A 202 4.66 -10.01 -16.33
CA GLU A 202 4.81 -9.50 -17.70
C GLU A 202 4.55 -8.00 -17.80
N THR A 203 3.60 -7.48 -17.03
CA THR A 203 3.26 -6.05 -17.04
C THR A 203 4.44 -5.21 -16.54
N ILE A 204 5.12 -5.67 -15.49
CA ILE A 204 6.31 -4.99 -14.99
C ILE A 204 7.45 -5.14 -15.96
N SER A 205 7.70 -6.36 -16.45
CA SER A 205 8.79 -6.64 -17.40
C SER A 205 8.72 -5.76 -18.63
N MET A 206 7.51 -5.53 -19.17
CA MET A 206 7.30 -4.64 -20.32
C MET A 206 7.57 -3.16 -20.02
N LEU A 207 7.45 -2.74 -18.76
CA LEU A 207 7.71 -1.36 -18.36
C LEU A 207 9.17 -1.09 -18.03
N LEU A 208 9.97 -2.11 -17.74
CA LEU A 208 11.36 -1.93 -17.32
C LEU A 208 12.28 -1.55 -18.48
N THR A 209 13.29 -0.73 -18.17
CA THR A 209 14.41 -0.45 -19.05
C THR A 209 15.69 -0.28 -18.24
N SER A 210 16.82 -0.69 -18.81
CA SER A 210 18.15 -0.43 -18.26
C SER A 210 18.73 0.93 -18.67
N ASP A 211 18.10 1.59 -19.65
CA ASP A 211 18.50 2.92 -20.11
C ASP A 211 17.72 4.01 -19.35
N PRO A 212 18.39 4.83 -18.53
CA PRO A 212 17.72 5.93 -17.84
C PRO A 212 17.14 6.97 -18.78
N ASP A 213 17.63 7.05 -20.00
CA ASP A 213 17.15 8.03 -20.97
C ASP A 213 15.84 7.63 -21.65
N GLU A 214 15.46 6.37 -21.60
CA GLU A 214 14.16 5.89 -22.09
C GLU A 214 13.01 6.05 -21.10
N ALA A 215 13.32 6.39 -19.84
CA ALA A 215 12.34 6.43 -18.76
C ALA A 215 12.13 7.82 -18.20
N SER A 216 10.89 8.19 -17.95
CA SER A 216 10.51 9.38 -17.16
C SER A 216 10.17 9.01 -15.70
N VAL A 217 10.28 7.74 -15.33
CA VAL A 217 10.08 7.25 -13.96
C VAL A 217 11.33 6.51 -13.52
N HIS A 218 12.06 7.10 -12.56
CA HIS A 218 13.27 6.50 -12.02
C HIS A 218 13.06 6.04 -10.59
N VAL A 219 13.42 4.79 -10.32
CA VAL A 219 13.32 4.17 -9.00
C VAL A 219 14.68 4.22 -8.32
N LEU A 220 14.73 4.92 -7.20
CA LEU A 220 15.94 5.15 -6.42
C LEU A 220 15.82 4.55 -5.01
N ASN A 221 16.95 4.37 -4.33
CA ASN A 221 16.91 4.03 -2.92
C ASN A 221 16.34 5.20 -2.11
N MET A 222 15.55 4.93 -1.08
CA MET A 222 14.91 5.94 -0.24
C MET A 222 15.90 7.00 0.29
N GLY A 223 17.11 6.58 0.67
CA GLY A 223 18.16 7.50 1.14
C GLY A 223 18.69 8.46 0.08
N GLN A 224 18.48 8.20 -1.20
CA GLN A 224 18.91 9.07 -2.30
C GLN A 224 17.93 10.21 -2.59
N LEU A 225 16.82 10.30 -1.89
CA LEU A 225 15.83 11.37 -2.06
C LEU A 225 15.97 12.49 -1.01
N SER A 226 17.17 12.76 -0.50
CA SER A 226 17.47 14.01 0.21
C SER A 226 17.38 15.21 -0.74
N ILE A 227 17.24 16.42 -0.20
CA ILE A 227 17.16 17.64 -1.01
C ILE A 227 18.43 17.78 -1.88
N ASP A 228 19.60 17.56 -1.29
CA ASP A 228 20.88 17.70 -1.99
C ASP A 228 21.02 16.66 -3.12
N ASN A 229 20.75 15.39 -2.83
CA ASN A 229 20.82 14.34 -3.83
C ASN A 229 19.84 14.56 -4.99
N VAL A 230 18.63 15.06 -4.72
CA VAL A 230 17.64 15.37 -5.76
C VAL A 230 18.06 16.58 -6.59
N ASN A 231 18.73 17.57 -5.98
CA ASN A 231 19.33 18.69 -6.71
C ASN A 231 20.44 18.21 -7.66
N ASP A 232 21.35 17.35 -7.16
CA ASP A 232 22.40 16.75 -7.99
C ASP A 232 21.83 15.92 -9.13
N TYR A 233 20.77 15.16 -8.83
CA TYR A 233 20.06 14.39 -9.84
C TYR A 233 19.41 15.29 -10.89
N TYR A 234 18.81 16.42 -10.49
CA TYR A 234 18.26 17.41 -11.40
C TYR A 234 19.36 18.01 -12.30
N ASN A 235 20.50 18.39 -11.72
CA ASN A 235 21.62 18.95 -12.49
C ASN A 235 22.12 17.99 -13.58
N LYS A 236 22.05 16.68 -13.33
CA LYS A 236 22.42 15.67 -14.32
C LYS A 236 21.43 15.60 -15.50
N TYR A 237 20.14 15.86 -15.25
CA TYR A 237 19.07 15.66 -16.23
C TYR A 237 18.37 16.96 -16.68
N LYS A 238 18.85 18.15 -16.26
CA LYS A 238 18.21 19.45 -16.54
C LYS A 238 18.06 19.79 -18.02
N ASP A 239 18.93 19.26 -18.88
CA ASP A 239 18.83 19.49 -20.33
C ASP A 239 17.67 18.73 -20.95
N LYS A 240 17.26 17.63 -20.34
CA LYS A 240 16.18 16.76 -20.78
C LYS A 240 14.85 17.06 -20.09
N TYR A 241 14.88 17.41 -18.79
CA TYR A 241 13.71 17.63 -17.97
C TYR A 241 13.71 19.03 -17.34
N ASP A 242 12.55 19.67 -17.40
CA ASP A 242 12.34 21.01 -16.84
C ASP A 242 12.10 20.96 -15.31
N MET A 243 11.67 19.79 -14.81
CA MET A 243 11.30 19.61 -13.40
C MET A 243 11.48 18.16 -12.93
N ILE A 244 11.82 18.01 -11.65
CA ILE A 244 11.74 16.72 -10.93
C ILE A 244 10.59 16.75 -9.91
N ILE A 245 9.80 15.65 -9.90
CA ILE A 245 8.84 15.37 -8.85
C ILE A 245 9.29 14.08 -8.15
N ALA A 246 9.68 14.17 -6.89
CA ALA A 246 10.15 13.03 -6.11
C ALA A 246 9.12 12.59 -5.07
N PHE A 247 8.77 11.31 -5.05
CA PHE A 247 7.88 10.71 -4.06
C PHE A 247 8.65 9.82 -3.08
N ARG A 248 8.41 10.03 -1.80
CA ARG A 248 9.00 9.26 -0.68
C ARG A 248 7.91 8.45 0.03
N PRO A 249 7.65 7.19 -0.38
CA PRO A 249 6.62 6.35 0.23
C PRO A 249 7.06 5.86 1.63
N THR A 250 6.42 6.39 2.67
CA THR A 250 6.70 5.98 4.05
C THR A 250 5.43 6.02 4.90
N GLY A 251 5.18 4.99 5.71
CA GLY A 251 4.01 4.93 6.59
C GLY A 251 3.97 6.03 7.67
N TRP A 252 5.11 6.66 7.97
CA TRP A 252 5.25 7.64 9.07
C TRP A 252 4.79 9.07 8.74
N VAL A 253 4.48 9.35 7.48
CA VAL A 253 4.16 10.72 7.01
C VAL A 253 2.75 11.14 7.42
N PHE A 254 1.84 10.18 7.58
CA PHE A 254 0.46 10.48 7.95
C PHE A 254 0.34 10.66 9.46
N LYS A 255 -0.01 11.88 9.87
CA LYS A 255 -0.42 12.18 11.24
C LYS A 255 -1.89 12.58 11.17
N PRO A 256 -2.82 11.74 11.65
CA PRO A 256 -4.20 12.16 11.76
C PRO A 256 -4.27 13.41 12.62
N LYS A 257 -5.05 14.40 12.22
CA LYS A 257 -5.34 15.53 13.09
C LYS A 257 -5.85 14.97 14.39
N LYS A 258 -5.31 15.40 15.54
CA LYS A 258 -5.62 14.90 16.88
C LYS A 258 -7.07 14.44 16.95
N ALA A 259 -7.31 13.16 16.70
CA ALA A 259 -8.57 12.54 17.07
C ALA A 259 -8.62 12.66 18.58
N ASN A 260 -9.51 13.52 19.09
CA ASN A 260 -9.80 13.53 20.52
C ASN A 260 -10.07 12.08 20.90
N LYS A 261 -9.42 11.57 21.94
CA LYS A 261 -9.57 10.19 22.45
C LYS A 261 -11.04 9.78 22.66
N LYS A 262 -11.96 10.75 22.69
CA LYS A 262 -13.42 10.59 22.70
C LYS A 262 -14.06 10.29 21.34
N GLN A 263 -13.36 10.46 20.21
CA GLN A 263 -13.90 10.25 18.85
C GLN A 263 -13.49 8.91 18.21
N LEU A 264 -12.77 8.07 18.95
CA LEU A 264 -12.64 6.65 18.66
C LEU A 264 -13.95 5.93 19.07
N GLN A 265 -15.07 6.40 18.50
CA GLN A 265 -16.35 5.73 18.60
C GLN A 265 -16.32 4.47 17.72
N PRO A 266 -17.03 3.39 18.11
CA PRO A 266 -16.97 2.08 17.45
C PRO A 266 -17.42 2.06 15.98
N ASP A 267 -17.98 3.14 15.48
CA ASP A 267 -18.55 3.20 14.12
C ASP A 267 -17.60 3.74 13.03
N GLY A 268 -16.38 4.15 13.36
CA GLY A 268 -15.28 4.42 12.39
C GLY A 268 -15.58 5.38 11.23
N LYS A 269 -16.83 5.79 11.03
CA LYS A 269 -17.32 6.52 9.84
C LYS A 269 -16.60 7.84 9.59
N ASN A 270 -16.42 8.64 10.64
CA ASN A 270 -15.78 9.95 10.51
C ASN A 270 -14.29 9.87 10.14
N ILE A 271 -13.59 8.86 10.65
CA ILE A 271 -12.17 8.66 10.36
C ILE A 271 -11.98 8.19 8.93
N GLN A 272 -12.84 7.28 8.46
CA GLN A 272 -12.78 6.78 7.08
C GLN A 272 -13.02 7.89 6.05
N GLU A 273 -13.95 8.82 6.33
CA GLU A 273 -14.16 9.97 5.47
C GLU A 273 -12.94 10.92 5.44
N GLU A 274 -12.25 11.08 6.56
CA GLU A 274 -11.03 11.89 6.61
C GLU A 274 -9.86 11.22 5.86
N LEU A 275 -9.72 9.91 5.99
CA LEU A 275 -8.73 9.11 5.25
C LEU A 275 -8.99 9.15 3.73
N ASN A 276 -10.25 9.13 3.31
CA ASN A 276 -10.65 9.19 1.90
C ASN A 276 -10.41 10.58 1.26
N LYS A 277 -10.19 11.62 2.07
CA LYS A 277 -9.93 13.00 1.61
C LYS A 277 -8.45 13.37 1.67
N LEU A 278 -7.56 12.39 1.41
CA LEU A 278 -6.13 12.63 1.45
C LEU A 278 -5.71 13.69 0.43
N LYS A 279 -5.14 14.78 0.91
CA LYS A 279 -4.42 15.76 0.09
C LYS A 279 -2.94 15.71 0.44
N LEU A 280 -2.12 15.36 -0.53
CA LEU A 280 -0.67 15.36 -0.35
C LEU A 280 -0.14 16.79 -0.22
N LYS A 281 0.97 16.92 0.51
CA LYS A 281 1.70 18.18 0.63
C LYS A 281 3.18 17.92 0.36
N PRO A 282 3.85 18.77 -0.41
CA PRO A 282 5.29 18.64 -0.59
C PRO A 282 6.01 18.94 0.73
N SER A 283 7.03 18.15 1.03
CA SER A 283 7.95 18.42 2.13
C SER A 283 8.98 19.50 1.75
N TYR A 284 9.26 19.63 0.44
CA TYR A 284 10.13 20.64 -0.15
C TYR A 284 9.68 20.93 -1.58
N TYR A 285 9.78 22.19 -2.01
CA TYR A 285 9.63 22.54 -3.41
C TYR A 285 10.34 23.88 -3.74
N ASN A 286 10.81 23.96 -4.98
CA ASN A 286 11.27 25.17 -5.63
C ASN A 286 10.73 25.22 -7.08
N LYS A 287 11.34 26.05 -7.95
CA LYS A 287 10.90 26.17 -9.35
C LYS A 287 10.99 24.86 -10.14
N ASN A 288 12.02 24.06 -9.87
CA ASN A 288 12.39 22.89 -10.68
C ASN A 288 12.27 21.54 -9.95
N ILE A 289 12.14 21.56 -8.63
CA ILE A 289 12.13 20.34 -7.80
C ILE A 289 10.97 20.39 -6.83
N SER A 290 10.30 19.25 -6.64
CA SER A 290 9.37 19.03 -5.54
C SER A 290 9.53 17.65 -4.94
N ILE A 291 9.54 17.56 -3.60
CA ILE A 291 9.67 16.30 -2.85
C ILE A 291 8.44 16.12 -2.01
N TRP A 292 7.80 14.96 -2.16
CA TRP A 292 6.50 14.62 -1.56
C TRP A 292 6.64 13.39 -0.68
N GLY A 293 6.35 13.52 0.61
CA GLY A 293 6.13 12.38 1.48
C GLY A 293 4.74 11.80 1.20
N ILE A 294 4.65 10.51 0.93
CA ILE A 294 3.37 9.84 0.72
C ILE A 294 3.16 8.74 1.77
N PRO A 295 1.98 8.69 2.42
CA PRO A 295 1.70 7.74 3.50
C PRO A 295 1.40 6.34 2.97
N TYR A 296 2.39 5.73 2.33
CA TYR A 296 2.28 4.42 1.73
C TYR A 296 3.03 3.37 2.54
N SER A 297 2.35 2.31 2.95
CA SER A 297 2.91 1.19 3.69
C SER A 297 2.56 -0.14 3.05
N GLU A 298 3.45 -1.12 3.20
CA GLU A 298 3.18 -2.53 2.89
C GLU A 298 2.60 -3.29 4.10
N HIS A 299 2.61 -2.67 5.29
CA HIS A 299 2.00 -3.23 6.49
C HIS A 299 0.59 -2.67 6.68
N SER A 300 -0.25 -3.46 7.31
CA SER A 300 -1.64 -3.11 7.59
C SER A 300 -1.75 -1.97 8.61
N SER A 301 -2.70 -1.06 8.42
CA SER A 301 -3.11 -0.10 9.42
C SER A 301 -3.87 -0.77 10.57
N PHE A 302 -4.07 -0.07 11.68
CA PHE A 302 -4.83 -0.57 12.81
C PHE A 302 -6.25 -1.04 12.43
N LEU A 303 -6.97 -0.25 11.61
CA LEU A 303 -8.32 -0.63 11.13
C LEU A 303 -8.31 -1.84 10.18
N GLU A 304 -7.27 -1.97 9.37
CA GLU A 304 -7.14 -3.13 8.49
C GLU A 304 -6.84 -4.41 9.28
N LEU A 305 -6.03 -4.32 10.34
CA LEU A 305 -5.80 -5.44 11.25
C LEU A 305 -7.07 -5.85 11.98
N GLU A 306 -7.82 -4.88 12.51
CA GLU A 306 -9.14 -5.15 13.12
C GLU A 306 -10.05 -5.89 12.17
N ASN A 307 -10.25 -5.35 10.97
CA ASN A 307 -11.15 -5.91 9.98
C ASN A 307 -10.68 -7.32 9.54
N PHE A 308 -9.38 -7.51 9.32
CA PHE A 308 -8.82 -8.81 8.96
C PHE A 308 -9.11 -9.87 10.02
N ILE A 309 -8.84 -9.56 11.30
CA ILE A 309 -9.09 -10.50 12.39
C ILE A 309 -10.59 -10.80 12.52
N ARG A 310 -11.45 -9.79 12.46
CA ARG A 310 -12.90 -9.95 12.60
C ARG A 310 -13.51 -10.80 11.48
N VAL A 311 -13.03 -10.61 10.26
CA VAL A 311 -13.51 -11.39 9.10
C VAL A 311 -12.97 -12.81 9.13
N ILE A 312 -11.68 -13.01 9.37
CA ILE A 312 -11.14 -14.39 9.43
C ILE A 312 -11.78 -15.17 10.59
N SER A 313 -12.12 -14.51 11.70
CA SER A 313 -12.83 -15.13 12.82
C SER A 313 -14.26 -15.55 12.47
N SER A 314 -14.91 -14.92 11.48
CA SER A 314 -16.22 -15.35 10.98
C SER A 314 -16.12 -16.57 10.06
N ILE A 315 -14.97 -16.77 9.42
CA ILE A 315 -14.70 -17.94 8.56
C ILE A 315 -14.27 -19.12 9.43
N ALA A 316 -13.29 -18.90 10.29
CA ALA A 316 -12.75 -19.90 11.23
C ALA A 316 -12.43 -19.23 12.58
N PRO A 317 -13.13 -19.60 13.68
CA PRO A 317 -12.83 -19.05 14.99
C PRO A 317 -11.37 -19.22 15.37
N ILE A 318 -10.72 -18.15 15.82
CA ILE A 318 -9.30 -18.11 16.14
C ILE A 318 -9.10 -18.45 17.61
N ARG A 319 -8.32 -19.49 17.92
CA ARG A 319 -7.97 -19.86 19.29
C ARG A 319 -6.91 -18.94 19.89
N ASN A 320 -5.86 -18.64 19.11
CA ASN A 320 -4.77 -17.80 19.58
C ASN A 320 -4.24 -16.89 18.46
N ILE A 321 -3.80 -15.67 18.81
CA ILE A 321 -3.12 -14.74 17.91
C ILE A 321 -1.72 -14.51 18.46
N GLN A 322 -0.70 -14.75 17.63
CA GLN A 322 0.69 -14.57 17.99
C GLN A 322 1.31 -13.43 17.18
N PRO A 323 1.71 -12.33 17.83
CA PRO A 323 2.41 -11.25 17.13
C PRO A 323 3.77 -11.71 16.60
N THR A 324 4.14 -11.24 15.40
CA THR A 324 5.45 -11.55 14.76
C THR A 324 6.43 -10.39 14.86
N VAL A 325 5.96 -9.19 15.18
CA VAL A 325 6.77 -7.97 15.32
C VAL A 325 6.64 -7.42 16.74
N ASN A 326 7.70 -6.83 17.27
CA ASN A 326 7.76 -6.26 18.63
C ASN A 326 7.45 -7.28 19.76
N VAL A 327 7.83 -8.54 19.55
CA VAL A 327 7.47 -9.66 20.43
C VAL A 327 7.89 -9.44 21.90
N GLY A 328 9.00 -8.74 22.14
CA GLY A 328 9.46 -8.38 23.49
C GLY A 328 8.49 -7.46 24.24
N SER A 329 7.75 -6.63 23.53
CA SER A 329 6.73 -5.74 24.08
C SER A 329 5.44 -6.48 24.45
N PHE A 330 5.24 -7.69 23.95
CA PHE A 330 4.03 -8.50 24.15
C PHE A 330 4.10 -9.47 25.34
N SER A 331 5.07 -9.31 26.23
CA SER A 331 5.09 -10.08 27.46
C SER A 331 3.81 -9.82 28.26
N LYS A 332 3.07 -10.89 28.65
CA LYS A 332 1.84 -10.80 29.47
C LYS A 332 2.04 -10.07 30.80
N LYS A 333 3.29 -9.83 31.20
CA LYS A 333 3.67 -9.11 32.44
C LYS A 333 3.74 -7.60 32.26
N ASN A 334 3.70 -7.05 31.02
CA ASN A 334 3.81 -5.63 30.76
C ASN A 334 2.40 -5.02 30.57
N GLU A 335 2.10 -3.91 31.26
CA GLU A 335 0.81 -3.20 31.17
C GLU A 335 0.51 -2.71 29.75
N GLU A 336 1.53 -2.33 28.99
CA GLU A 336 1.33 -1.94 27.59
C GLU A 336 0.90 -3.12 26.71
N SER A 337 1.40 -4.31 26.99
CA SER A 337 1.01 -5.50 26.23
C SER A 337 -0.42 -5.97 26.54
N LYS A 338 -0.95 -5.68 27.71
CA LYS A 338 -2.35 -5.97 28.06
C LYS A 338 -3.33 -5.30 27.09
N LYS A 339 -3.01 -4.11 26.57
CA LYS A 339 -3.83 -3.41 25.56
C LYS A 339 -3.92 -4.19 24.24
N TYR A 340 -2.80 -4.79 23.80
CA TYR A 340 -2.76 -5.55 22.55
C TYR A 340 -3.57 -6.84 22.65
N TRP A 341 -3.46 -7.56 23.78
CA TRP A 341 -4.27 -8.74 24.05
C TRP A 341 -5.75 -8.41 24.13
N TYR A 342 -6.10 -7.26 24.74
CA TYR A 342 -7.47 -6.74 24.76
C TYR A 342 -8.03 -6.53 23.35
N TRP A 343 -7.25 -5.95 22.41
CA TRP A 343 -7.67 -5.78 21.02
C TRP A 343 -7.89 -7.11 20.33
N PHE A 344 -6.97 -8.05 20.45
CA PHE A 344 -7.10 -9.37 19.84
C PHE A 344 -8.32 -10.12 20.36
N ASP A 345 -8.56 -10.12 21.66
CA ASP A 345 -9.72 -10.76 22.27
C ASP A 345 -11.02 -10.07 21.85
N THR A 346 -11.04 -8.75 21.82
CA THR A 346 -12.20 -7.98 21.37
C THR A 346 -12.52 -8.28 19.93
N TRP A 347 -11.54 -8.27 19.04
CA TRP A 347 -11.77 -8.44 17.60
C TRP A 347 -12.17 -9.88 17.23
N ARG A 348 -11.50 -10.89 17.76
CA ARG A 348 -11.83 -12.29 17.48
C ARG A 348 -13.20 -12.72 18.01
N ASN A 349 -13.66 -12.10 19.12
CA ASN A 349 -14.95 -12.39 19.71
C ASN A 349 -16.10 -11.56 19.14
N ASN A 350 -15.82 -10.62 18.23
CA ASN A 350 -16.80 -9.80 17.50
C ASN A 350 -16.62 -9.97 15.97
N PRO A 351 -16.90 -11.15 15.43
CA PRO A 351 -16.69 -11.44 14.01
C PRO A 351 -17.54 -10.54 13.11
N LEU A 352 -17.03 -10.25 11.91
CA LEU A 352 -17.75 -9.57 10.84
C LEU A 352 -18.13 -10.59 9.77
N ILE A 353 -19.40 -10.74 9.51
CA ILE A 353 -19.91 -11.57 8.41
C ILE A 353 -19.82 -10.73 7.12
N ILE A 354 -19.17 -11.30 6.09
CA ILE A 354 -19.09 -10.71 4.74
C ILE A 354 -20.21 -11.28 3.88
#